data_d60ce473280c56309b0a02dba856b61f
#
_entry.id   d60ce473280c56309b0a02dba856b61f
#
_cell.length_a   1.000
_cell.length_b   1.000
_cell.length_c   1.000
_cell.angle_alpha   90.00
_cell.angle_beta   90.00
_cell.angle_gamma   90.00
#
_symmetry.space_group_name_H-M   'P 1'
#
loop_
_entity.id
_entity.type
_entity.pdbx_description
1 polymer ?
#
loop_
_entity_poly.entity_id
_entity_poly.type
_entity_poly.pdbx_seq_one_letter_code
_entity_poly.pdbx_strand_id
1 'polypeptide(L)'
;DKTGVFTGAYAINPLSGEKLPIWIADYVLSSYGTGAVMAVPAHDERDYEFAQKFDLPIKEVIEGGDISEAAYTGDGPHVNSGALDGLHNAEAITKAIELLEEKGAGEKKVNYKLRDWLFSRQRYWGEPIPIIHWEDGTMTTVPTDELPLLLPETDSIEPSGTGESPLANIDEFVNVVDPETGMKGRRETNTMPQWAGSCWYYLRYICLLYTSPSPRDS
;
A
#
# COMPACT_ATOMS: atom_id res chain seq x y z
N ASP A 1 4.53 20.99 -9.68
CA ASP A 1 5.87 20.99 -10.27
C ASP A 1 6.46 19.60 -10.15
N LYS A 2 6.86 18.99 -11.29
CA LYS A 2 7.53 17.69 -11.27
C LYS A 2 9.02 17.90 -11.04
N THR A 3 9.57 17.20 -10.05
CA THR A 3 10.99 17.18 -9.76
C THR A 3 11.59 15.82 -10.04
N GLY A 4 12.85 15.80 -10.43
CA GLY A 4 13.54 14.55 -10.72
C GLY A 4 15.04 14.75 -10.83
N VAL A 5 15.77 13.66 -10.60
CA VAL A 5 17.24 13.64 -10.68
C VAL A 5 17.69 12.42 -11.50
N PHE A 6 18.53 12.66 -12.49
CA PHE A 6 19.17 11.58 -13.23
C PHE A 6 20.18 10.84 -12.35
N THR A 7 20.09 9.53 -12.30
CA THR A 7 20.98 8.71 -11.46
C THR A 7 22.36 8.48 -12.04
N GLY A 8 22.57 8.79 -13.33
CA GLY A 8 23.78 8.44 -14.07
C GLY A 8 23.80 6.98 -14.58
N ALA A 9 22.79 6.18 -14.21
CA ALA A 9 22.67 4.77 -14.61
C ALA A 9 21.64 4.57 -15.70
N TYR A 10 21.70 3.40 -16.36
CA TYR A 10 20.80 3.01 -17.42
C TYR A 10 20.31 1.58 -17.19
N ALA A 11 19.06 1.32 -17.54
CA ALA A 11 18.50 -0.02 -17.70
C ALA A 11 18.54 -0.44 -19.19
N ILE A 12 18.55 -1.73 -19.43
CA ILE A 12 18.38 -2.27 -20.77
C ILE A 12 16.95 -2.76 -20.93
N ASN A 13 16.23 -2.24 -21.93
CA ASN A 13 14.91 -2.76 -22.26
C ASN A 13 15.05 -4.20 -22.77
N PRO A 14 14.47 -5.20 -22.11
CA PRO A 14 14.66 -6.60 -22.49
C PRO A 14 14.02 -6.98 -23.83
N LEU A 15 13.08 -6.18 -24.34
CA LEU A 15 12.44 -6.43 -25.64
C LEU A 15 13.16 -5.75 -26.79
N SER A 16 13.57 -4.48 -26.63
CA SER A 16 14.23 -3.72 -27.70
C SER A 16 15.76 -3.73 -27.62
N GLY A 17 16.35 -4.01 -26.47
CA GLY A 17 17.78 -3.88 -26.22
C GLY A 17 18.26 -2.43 -26.05
N GLU A 18 17.36 -1.44 -26.10
CA GLU A 18 17.70 -0.03 -25.93
C GLU A 18 18.09 0.31 -24.49
N LYS A 19 19.03 1.25 -24.36
CA LYS A 19 19.39 1.82 -23.06
C LYS A 19 18.39 2.87 -22.64
N LEU A 20 17.80 2.70 -21.46
CA LEU A 20 16.83 3.62 -20.87
C LEU A 20 17.46 4.32 -19.67
N PRO A 21 17.44 5.67 -19.60
CA PRO A 21 18.01 6.39 -18.46
C PRO A 21 17.15 6.17 -17.21
N ILE A 22 17.81 5.97 -16.07
CA ILE A 22 17.13 5.80 -14.78
C ILE A 22 17.09 7.14 -14.05
N TRP A 23 15.88 7.56 -13.71
CA TRP A 23 15.62 8.80 -12.98
C TRP A 23 14.93 8.51 -11.65
N ILE A 24 15.21 9.32 -10.64
CA ILE A 24 14.41 9.40 -9.40
C ILE A 24 13.46 10.57 -9.59
N ALA A 25 12.16 10.35 -9.44
CA ALA A 25 11.13 11.36 -9.64
C ALA A 25 10.09 11.32 -8.52
N ASP A 26 9.61 12.48 -8.10
CA ASP A 26 8.68 12.65 -6.98
C ASP A 26 7.26 12.10 -7.27
N TYR A 27 6.87 12.00 -8.54
CA TYR A 27 5.57 11.46 -8.91
C TYR A 27 5.52 9.92 -9.00
N VAL A 28 6.67 9.25 -8.88
CA VAL A 28 6.78 7.79 -8.87
C VAL A 28 6.65 7.29 -7.43
N LEU A 29 5.56 6.57 -7.15
CA LEU A 29 5.28 6.08 -5.81
C LEU A 29 6.11 4.82 -5.51
N SER A 30 6.87 4.85 -4.42
CA SER A 30 7.66 3.72 -3.95
C SER A 30 6.82 2.50 -3.54
N SER A 31 5.55 2.72 -3.22
CA SER A 31 4.58 1.68 -2.86
C SER A 31 3.90 1.02 -4.06
N TYR A 32 4.15 1.49 -5.28
CA TYR A 32 3.57 0.92 -6.49
C TYR A 32 4.50 -0.15 -7.10
N GLY A 33 4.04 -1.38 -7.14
CA GLY A 33 4.82 -2.51 -7.63
C GLY A 33 6.13 -2.70 -6.85
N THR A 34 7.25 -2.60 -7.55
CA THR A 34 8.59 -2.66 -6.95
C THR A 34 9.15 -1.30 -6.55
N GLY A 35 8.38 -0.23 -6.75
CA GLY A 35 8.84 1.16 -6.62
C GLY A 35 9.58 1.68 -7.85
N ALA A 36 9.69 0.88 -8.90
CA ALA A 36 10.23 1.28 -10.19
C ALA A 36 9.20 1.06 -11.29
N VAL A 37 9.06 2.03 -12.19
CA VAL A 37 8.13 1.98 -13.32
C VAL A 37 8.87 2.30 -14.62
N MET A 38 8.46 1.69 -15.73
CA MET A 38 8.88 2.10 -17.06
C MET A 38 7.99 3.25 -17.50
N ALA A 39 8.57 4.41 -17.76
CA ALA A 39 7.86 5.55 -18.30
C ALA A 39 7.52 5.36 -19.78
N VAL A 40 6.37 5.88 -20.20
CA VAL A 40 5.92 5.87 -21.61
C VAL A 40 5.52 7.30 -22.01
N PRO A 41 6.48 8.20 -22.25
CA PRO A 41 6.20 9.63 -22.41
C PRO A 41 5.20 9.95 -23.53
N ALA A 42 5.19 9.21 -24.64
CA ALA A 42 4.25 9.48 -25.71
C ALA A 42 2.78 9.12 -25.39
N HIS A 43 2.55 8.30 -24.32
CA HIS A 43 1.22 7.72 -24.04
C HIS A 43 0.76 7.80 -22.57
N ASP A 44 1.48 8.54 -21.74
CA ASP A 44 1.08 8.92 -20.37
C ASP A 44 1.34 10.41 -20.16
N GLU A 45 0.31 11.16 -19.74
CA GLU A 45 0.39 12.61 -19.58
C GLU A 45 1.45 13.05 -18.56
N ARG A 46 1.62 12.31 -17.49
CA ARG A 46 2.60 12.63 -16.44
C ARG A 46 4.02 12.37 -16.89
N ASP A 47 4.23 11.29 -17.63
CA ASP A 47 5.52 10.95 -18.22
C ASP A 47 5.89 11.92 -19.34
N TYR A 48 4.90 12.36 -20.12
CA TYR A 48 5.07 13.36 -21.17
C TYR A 48 5.56 14.70 -20.62
N GLU A 49 4.88 15.22 -19.58
CA GLU A 49 5.28 16.47 -18.93
C GLU A 49 6.68 16.36 -18.29
N PHE A 50 7.01 15.20 -17.72
CA PHE A 50 8.34 14.94 -17.17
C PHE A 50 9.41 14.93 -18.27
N ALA A 51 9.13 14.22 -19.37
CA ALA A 51 10.04 14.13 -20.50
C ALA A 51 10.31 15.51 -21.15
N GLN A 52 9.25 16.32 -21.31
CA GLN A 52 9.41 17.70 -21.81
C GLN A 52 10.26 18.55 -20.87
N LYS A 53 10.01 18.48 -19.54
CA LYS A 53 10.75 19.26 -18.56
C LYS A 53 12.25 18.95 -18.53
N PHE A 54 12.61 17.69 -18.72
CA PHE A 54 14.00 17.22 -18.63
C PHE A 54 14.63 16.92 -20.00
N ASP A 55 13.99 17.36 -21.09
CA ASP A 55 14.47 17.18 -22.46
C ASP A 55 14.80 15.71 -22.80
N LEU A 56 13.89 14.81 -22.38
CA LEU A 56 14.02 13.38 -22.65
C LEU A 56 13.33 12.99 -23.96
N PRO A 57 13.80 11.94 -24.67
CA PRO A 57 13.19 11.50 -25.89
C PRO A 57 11.72 11.06 -25.67
N ILE A 58 10.83 11.51 -26.54
CA ILE A 58 9.45 11.08 -26.63
C ILE A 58 9.29 10.31 -27.93
N LYS A 59 9.01 9.01 -27.84
CA LYS A 59 8.91 8.10 -28.97
C LYS A 59 7.49 7.57 -29.09
N GLU A 60 6.85 7.79 -30.24
CA GLU A 60 5.54 7.21 -30.51
C GLU A 60 5.64 5.68 -30.62
N VAL A 61 4.79 5.00 -29.84
CA VAL A 61 4.68 3.54 -29.83
C VAL A 61 3.25 3.04 -30.00
N ILE A 62 2.26 3.94 -30.03
CA ILE A 62 0.86 3.67 -30.38
C ILE A 62 0.43 4.76 -31.35
N GLU A 63 -0.03 4.37 -32.53
CA GLU A 63 -0.50 5.28 -33.57
C GLU A 63 -1.90 5.80 -33.24
N GLY A 64 -2.19 7.07 -33.51
CA GLY A 64 -3.56 7.60 -33.42
C GLY A 64 -3.66 9.04 -32.94
N GLY A 65 -2.59 9.68 -32.55
CA GLY A 65 -2.57 11.08 -32.10
C GLY A 65 -1.32 11.84 -32.47
N ASP A 66 -1.33 13.15 -32.27
CA ASP A 66 -0.16 14.00 -32.48
C ASP A 66 0.62 14.16 -31.17
N ILE A 67 1.68 13.36 -31.01
CA ILE A 67 2.54 13.40 -29.83
C ILE A 67 3.44 14.64 -29.74
N SER A 68 3.43 15.51 -30.76
CA SER A 68 4.17 16.76 -30.71
C SER A 68 3.47 17.81 -29.82
N GLU A 69 2.17 17.67 -29.62
CA GLU A 69 1.34 18.59 -28.82
C GLU A 69 1.03 18.05 -27.43
N ALA A 70 0.73 16.74 -27.31
CA ALA A 70 0.36 16.10 -26.05
C ALA A 70 0.57 14.58 -26.12
N ALA A 71 0.54 13.91 -24.96
CA ALA A 71 0.52 12.46 -24.89
C ALA A 71 -0.79 11.92 -25.51
N TYR A 72 -0.67 10.89 -26.35
CA TYR A 72 -1.84 10.17 -26.86
C TYR A 72 -2.16 8.98 -25.97
N THR A 73 -3.29 9.03 -25.26
CA THR A 73 -3.71 8.01 -24.27
C THR A 73 -4.76 7.04 -24.82
N GLY A 74 -5.06 7.11 -26.12
CA GLY A 74 -6.01 6.23 -26.79
C GLY A 74 -5.47 4.84 -27.09
N ASP A 75 -6.32 3.99 -27.65
CA ASP A 75 -5.93 2.71 -28.23
C ASP A 75 -5.64 2.87 -29.73
N GLY A 76 -4.67 2.10 -30.22
CA GLY A 76 -4.27 2.09 -31.60
C GLY A 76 -3.27 0.97 -31.88
N PRO A 77 -2.92 0.74 -33.15
CA PRO A 77 -1.89 -0.22 -33.48
C PRO A 77 -0.52 0.25 -32.95
N HIS A 78 0.25 -0.67 -32.40
CA HIS A 78 1.60 -0.37 -31.96
C HIS A 78 2.50 -0.13 -33.17
N VAL A 79 3.43 0.82 -33.00
CA VAL A 79 4.46 1.19 -33.97
C VAL A 79 5.81 1.32 -33.26
N ASN A 80 6.90 1.22 -33.97
CA ASN A 80 8.27 1.29 -33.40
C ASN A 80 8.52 0.33 -32.22
N SER A 81 7.77 -0.77 -32.16
CA SER A 81 7.70 -1.70 -31.05
C SER A 81 8.09 -3.14 -31.43
N GLY A 82 8.67 -3.34 -32.61
CA GLY A 82 9.20 -4.61 -33.09
C GLY A 82 8.15 -5.71 -33.17
N ALA A 83 8.26 -6.74 -32.33
CA ALA A 83 7.32 -7.88 -32.35
C ALA A 83 5.88 -7.50 -31.94
N LEU A 84 5.66 -6.30 -31.45
CA LEU A 84 4.34 -5.78 -31.05
C LEU A 84 3.71 -4.88 -32.11
N ASP A 85 4.43 -4.54 -33.18
CA ASP A 85 3.94 -3.66 -34.24
C ASP A 85 2.65 -4.21 -34.88
N GLY A 86 1.67 -3.32 -35.05
CA GLY A 86 0.35 -3.64 -35.58
C GLY A 86 -0.65 -4.24 -34.60
N LEU A 87 -0.23 -4.63 -33.40
CA LEU A 87 -1.13 -5.13 -32.36
C LEU A 87 -1.77 -3.98 -31.59
N HIS A 88 -3.04 -4.12 -31.21
CA HIS A 88 -3.73 -3.22 -30.28
C HIS A 88 -3.35 -3.50 -28.83
N ASN A 89 -3.62 -2.56 -27.92
CA ASN A 89 -3.14 -2.60 -26.54
C ASN A 89 -3.35 -3.94 -25.82
N ALA A 90 -4.54 -4.52 -25.89
CA ALA A 90 -4.83 -5.78 -25.19
C ALA A 90 -3.99 -6.97 -25.70
N GLU A 91 -3.82 -7.05 -27.01
CA GLU A 91 -3.01 -8.10 -27.67
C GLU A 91 -1.52 -7.85 -27.43
N ALA A 92 -1.09 -6.59 -27.55
CA ALA A 92 0.30 -6.19 -27.31
C ALA A 92 0.75 -6.47 -25.88
N ILE A 93 -0.09 -6.17 -24.88
CA ILE A 93 0.19 -6.50 -23.46
C ILE A 93 0.39 -8.00 -23.28
N THR A 94 -0.51 -8.81 -23.84
CA THR A 94 -0.41 -10.27 -23.74
C THR A 94 0.88 -10.76 -24.39
N LYS A 95 1.17 -10.30 -25.61
CA LYS A 95 2.37 -10.68 -26.35
C LYS A 95 3.66 -10.22 -25.68
N ALA A 96 3.69 -9.02 -25.13
CA ALA A 96 4.84 -8.51 -24.40
C ALA A 96 5.15 -9.35 -23.15
N ILE A 97 4.13 -9.78 -22.41
CA ILE A 97 4.28 -10.66 -21.25
C ILE A 97 4.88 -12.00 -21.68
N GLU A 98 4.33 -12.64 -22.72
CA GLU A 98 4.85 -13.90 -23.25
C GLU A 98 6.35 -13.79 -23.61
N LEU A 99 6.73 -12.73 -24.35
CA LEU A 99 8.11 -12.50 -24.74
C LEU A 99 9.05 -12.26 -23.55
N LEU A 100 8.57 -11.59 -22.50
CA LEU A 100 9.34 -11.36 -21.27
C LEU A 100 9.53 -12.65 -20.48
N GLU A 101 8.48 -13.48 -20.40
CA GLU A 101 8.53 -14.80 -19.74
C GLU A 101 9.47 -15.75 -20.49
N GLU A 102 9.40 -15.81 -21.84
CA GLU A 102 10.31 -16.60 -22.67
C GLU A 102 11.78 -16.21 -22.48
N LYS A 103 12.05 -14.92 -22.25
CA LYS A 103 13.41 -14.42 -21.99
C LYS A 103 13.83 -14.56 -20.51
N GLY A 104 12.94 -14.98 -19.62
CA GLY A 104 13.18 -15.00 -18.17
C GLY A 104 13.42 -13.60 -17.58
N ALA A 105 12.92 -12.55 -18.26
CA ALA A 105 13.11 -11.15 -17.89
C ALA A 105 11.91 -10.52 -17.16
N GLY A 106 10.83 -11.27 -17.02
CA GLY A 106 9.62 -10.81 -16.33
C GLY A 106 8.57 -11.90 -16.19
N GLU A 107 7.52 -11.61 -15.46
CA GLU A 107 6.38 -12.49 -15.25
C GLU A 107 5.07 -11.68 -15.18
N LYS A 108 3.96 -12.32 -15.58
CA LYS A 108 2.64 -11.71 -15.40
C LYS A 108 2.31 -11.58 -13.92
N LYS A 109 1.95 -10.38 -13.49
CA LYS A 109 1.51 -10.10 -12.13
C LYS A 109 0.13 -9.45 -12.11
N VAL A 110 -0.75 -9.96 -11.25
CA VAL A 110 -2.06 -9.35 -11.01
C VAL A 110 -1.99 -8.58 -9.70
N ASN A 111 -2.15 -7.27 -9.79
CA ASN A 111 -2.23 -6.41 -8.61
C ASN A 111 -3.67 -5.93 -8.44
N TYR A 112 -4.20 -6.07 -7.23
CA TYR A 112 -5.53 -5.58 -6.91
C TYR A 112 -5.43 -4.14 -6.40
N LYS A 113 -6.22 -3.22 -6.98
CA LYS A 113 -6.36 -1.84 -6.48
C LYS A 113 -7.27 -1.80 -5.25
N LEU A 114 -6.86 -2.49 -4.19
CA LEU A 114 -7.53 -2.40 -2.90
C LEU A 114 -6.74 -1.43 -2.02
N ARG A 115 -7.46 -0.53 -1.36
CA ARG A 115 -6.87 0.25 -0.27
C ARG A 115 -6.89 -0.59 0.97
N ASP A 116 -5.79 -0.58 1.72
CA ASP A 116 -5.76 -1.20 3.04
C ASP A 116 -6.85 -0.58 3.92
N TRP A 117 -7.53 -1.43 4.64
CA TRP A 117 -8.46 -0.96 5.65
C TRP A 117 -7.69 -0.48 6.86
N LEU A 118 -7.67 0.83 7.04
CA LEU A 118 -7.10 1.45 8.23
C LEU A 118 -8.06 1.26 9.40
N PHE A 119 -7.97 0.14 10.08
CA PHE A 119 -8.82 -0.20 11.20
C PHE A 119 -8.43 0.51 12.50
N SER A 120 -7.19 0.90 12.65
CA SER A 120 -6.65 1.58 13.83
C SER A 120 -6.99 3.08 13.82
N ARG A 121 -7.53 3.61 14.90
CA ARG A 121 -7.95 5.00 15.04
C ARG A 121 -7.57 5.58 16.40
N GLN A 122 -7.31 6.87 16.44
CA GLN A 122 -7.06 7.69 17.63
C GLN A 122 -8.39 8.07 18.29
N ARG A 123 -9.15 7.06 18.70
CA ARG A 123 -10.48 7.24 19.35
C ARG A 123 -10.54 6.45 20.63
N TYR A 124 -11.25 6.99 21.64
CA TYR A 124 -11.54 6.26 22.87
C TYR A 124 -12.47 5.07 22.60
N TRP A 125 -13.61 5.33 21.95
CA TRP A 125 -14.60 4.29 21.67
C TRP A 125 -14.19 3.42 20.49
N GLY A 126 -13.91 2.17 20.79
CA GLY A 126 -13.54 1.11 19.86
C GLY A 126 -12.95 -0.07 20.62
N GLU A 127 -12.74 -1.19 19.90
CA GLU A 127 -12.08 -2.36 20.47
C GLU A 127 -10.61 -2.03 20.76
N PRO A 128 -10.12 -2.16 22.01
CA PRO A 128 -8.70 -1.98 22.31
C PRO A 128 -7.82 -2.99 21.56
N ILE A 129 -6.68 -2.53 21.10
CA ILE A 129 -5.70 -3.39 20.43
C ILE A 129 -4.75 -3.97 21.49
N PRO A 130 -4.71 -5.30 21.69
CA PRO A 130 -3.98 -5.91 22.79
C PRO A 130 -2.47 -6.03 22.49
N ILE A 131 -1.79 -4.91 22.28
CA ILE A 131 -0.36 -4.80 22.00
C ILE A 131 0.31 -3.91 23.05
N ILE A 132 1.53 -4.29 23.44
CA ILE A 132 2.42 -3.53 24.30
C ILE A 132 3.70 -3.20 23.52
N HIS A 133 4.06 -1.92 23.54
CA HIS A 133 5.31 -1.40 22.99
C HIS A 133 6.32 -1.23 24.12
N TRP A 134 7.42 -1.96 24.08
CA TRP A 134 8.44 -1.92 25.12
C TRP A 134 9.49 -0.84 24.86
N GLU A 135 10.15 -0.41 25.94
CA GLU A 135 11.18 0.65 25.87
C GLU A 135 12.42 0.24 25.03
N ASP A 136 12.65 -1.04 24.81
CA ASP A 136 13.71 -1.56 23.94
C ASP A 136 13.33 -1.58 22.44
N GLY A 137 12.10 -1.13 22.11
CA GLY A 137 11.57 -1.09 20.74
C GLY A 137 10.90 -2.40 20.30
N THR A 138 10.83 -3.40 21.16
CA THR A 138 10.08 -4.63 20.85
C THR A 138 8.59 -4.46 21.10
N MET A 139 7.78 -5.32 20.50
CA MET A 139 6.32 -5.36 20.69
C MET A 139 5.89 -6.77 21.05
N THR A 140 4.99 -6.86 22.02
CA THR A 140 4.34 -8.13 22.39
C THR A 140 2.82 -7.96 22.45
N THR A 141 2.12 -9.09 22.42
CA THR A 141 0.69 -9.11 22.75
C THR A 141 0.52 -9.04 24.26
N VAL A 142 -0.63 -8.50 24.69
CA VAL A 142 -1.08 -8.63 26.08
C VAL A 142 -1.22 -10.11 26.42
N PRO A 143 -0.80 -10.59 27.60
CA PRO A 143 -0.97 -11.97 28.02
C PRO A 143 -2.40 -12.47 27.90
N THR A 144 -2.57 -13.73 27.51
CA THR A 144 -3.91 -14.29 27.21
C THR A 144 -4.81 -14.34 28.44
N ASP A 145 -4.27 -14.46 29.61
CA ASP A 145 -4.97 -14.45 30.90
C ASP A 145 -5.46 -13.05 31.34
N GLU A 146 -4.90 -11.98 30.71
CA GLU A 146 -5.36 -10.61 30.90
C GLU A 146 -6.45 -10.19 29.89
N LEU A 147 -6.86 -11.10 28.99
CA LEU A 147 -7.91 -10.85 28.01
C LEU A 147 -9.31 -11.20 28.57
N PRO A 148 -10.37 -10.48 28.18
CA PRO A 148 -10.38 -9.37 27.22
C PRO A 148 -9.82 -8.07 27.77
N LEU A 149 -9.02 -7.37 26.95
CA LEU A 149 -8.57 -6.02 27.28
C LEU A 149 -9.76 -5.06 27.17
N LEU A 150 -10.16 -4.48 28.30
CA LEU A 150 -11.30 -3.56 28.36
C LEU A 150 -10.85 -2.11 28.30
N LEU A 151 -11.73 -1.24 27.79
CA LEU A 151 -11.53 0.20 27.91
C LEU A 151 -11.58 0.60 29.40
N PRO A 152 -10.66 1.46 29.87
CA PRO A 152 -10.69 1.94 31.25
C PRO A 152 -11.91 2.82 31.50
N GLU A 153 -12.48 2.78 32.71
CA GLU A 153 -13.47 3.77 33.10
C GLU A 153 -12.79 5.13 33.27
N THR A 154 -13.42 6.19 32.78
CA THR A 154 -12.91 7.57 32.91
C THR A 154 -14.05 8.56 32.96
N ASP A 155 -13.86 9.57 33.75
CA ASP A 155 -14.84 10.67 33.92
C ASP A 155 -14.75 11.69 32.77
N SER A 156 -13.65 11.68 32.01
CA SER A 156 -13.42 12.63 30.92
C SER A 156 -12.69 11.97 29.73
N ILE A 157 -13.14 12.29 28.52
CA ILE A 157 -12.54 11.86 27.27
C ILE A 157 -12.09 13.14 26.56
N GLU A 158 -10.86 13.56 26.82
CA GLU A 158 -10.27 14.74 26.21
C GLU A 158 -9.22 14.36 25.17
N PRO A 159 -9.09 15.14 24.06
CA PRO A 159 -8.01 14.95 23.12
C PRO A 159 -6.64 15.06 23.82
N SER A 160 -5.69 14.23 23.38
CA SER A 160 -4.33 14.22 23.97
C SER A 160 -3.55 15.51 23.70
N GLY A 161 -3.93 16.28 22.67
CA GLY A 161 -3.16 17.44 22.21
C GLY A 161 -1.89 17.07 21.42
N THR A 162 -1.51 15.80 21.40
CA THR A 162 -0.30 15.28 20.70
C THR A 162 -0.62 14.54 19.41
N GLY A 163 -1.92 14.38 19.08
CA GLY A 163 -2.37 13.56 17.96
C GLY A 163 -2.55 12.07 18.30
N GLU A 164 -2.22 11.67 19.52
CA GLU A 164 -2.51 10.33 20.04
C GLU A 164 -4.00 10.20 20.44
N SER A 165 -4.44 8.97 20.64
CA SER A 165 -5.78 8.67 21.16
C SER A 165 -6.00 9.30 22.55
N PRO A 166 -7.24 9.66 22.94
CA PRO A 166 -7.57 10.04 24.29
C PRO A 166 -7.15 9.04 25.37
N LEU A 167 -7.03 7.75 25.01
CA LEU A 167 -6.50 6.72 25.92
C LEU A 167 -5.07 7.00 26.37
N ALA A 168 -4.29 7.74 25.58
CA ALA A 168 -2.91 8.11 25.92
C ALA A 168 -2.82 9.01 27.18
N ASN A 169 -3.91 9.66 27.55
CA ASN A 169 -3.99 10.49 28.77
C ASN A 169 -4.27 9.70 30.05
N ILE A 170 -4.54 8.38 29.94
CA ILE A 170 -4.90 7.53 31.07
C ILE A 170 -3.69 6.70 31.46
N ASP A 171 -2.87 7.23 32.35
CA ASP A 171 -1.59 6.62 32.74
C ASP A 171 -1.74 5.18 33.26
N GLU A 172 -2.79 4.89 34.02
CA GLU A 172 -3.06 3.56 34.57
C GLU A 172 -3.37 2.53 33.49
N PHE A 173 -3.92 2.96 32.35
CA PHE A 173 -4.15 2.08 31.21
C PHE A 173 -2.89 1.94 30.34
N VAL A 174 -2.21 3.05 30.08
CA VAL A 174 -1.12 3.11 29.11
C VAL A 174 0.16 2.47 29.64
N ASN A 175 0.55 2.80 30.88
CA ASN A 175 1.85 2.40 31.40
C ASN A 175 1.80 0.99 32.00
N VAL A 176 2.69 0.14 31.54
CA VAL A 176 2.85 -1.22 32.03
C VAL A 176 4.30 -1.48 32.39
N VAL A 177 4.50 -2.43 33.28
CA VAL A 177 5.84 -2.92 33.66
C VAL A 177 5.80 -4.43 33.58
N ASP A 178 6.76 -5.01 32.89
CA ASP A 178 6.93 -6.45 32.83
C ASP A 178 7.29 -6.96 34.25
N PRO A 179 6.49 -7.85 34.83
CA PRO A 179 6.72 -8.33 36.19
C PRO A 179 7.99 -9.21 36.32
N GLU A 180 8.48 -9.79 35.24
CA GLU A 180 9.66 -10.66 35.25
C GLU A 180 10.97 -9.87 35.09
N THR A 181 10.97 -8.93 34.16
CA THR A 181 12.17 -8.18 33.77
C THR A 181 12.26 -6.79 34.37
N GLY A 182 11.14 -6.24 34.82
CA GLY A 182 11.01 -4.84 35.24
C GLY A 182 11.03 -3.82 34.09
N MET A 183 11.00 -4.30 32.84
CA MET A 183 11.00 -3.45 31.65
C MET A 183 9.72 -2.64 31.58
N LYS A 184 9.85 -1.37 31.21
CA LYS A 184 8.70 -0.48 31.02
C LYS A 184 8.16 -0.60 29.60
N GLY A 185 6.83 -0.55 29.51
CA GLY A 185 6.13 -0.59 28.23
C GLY A 185 4.93 0.36 28.21
N ARG A 186 4.40 0.56 27.02
CA ARG A 186 3.15 1.32 26.82
C ARG A 186 2.19 0.45 26.03
N ARG A 187 0.95 0.34 26.51
CA ARG A 187 -0.12 -0.29 25.73
C ARG A 187 -0.41 0.54 24.49
N GLU A 188 -0.84 -0.13 23.43
CA GLU A 188 -1.39 0.54 22.23
C GLU A 188 -2.62 1.35 22.65
N THR A 189 -2.64 2.62 22.23
CA THR A 189 -3.71 3.56 22.58
C THR A 189 -4.72 3.76 21.47
N ASN A 190 -4.42 3.32 20.25
CA ASN A 190 -5.40 3.28 19.19
C ASN A 190 -6.44 2.19 19.44
N THR A 191 -7.63 2.39 18.90
CA THR A 191 -8.72 1.42 18.98
C THR A 191 -9.22 1.05 17.59
N MET A 192 -9.98 -0.03 17.52
CA MET A 192 -10.66 -0.48 16.29
C MET A 192 -12.16 -0.12 16.41
N PRO A 193 -12.58 1.08 15.98
CA PRO A 193 -13.96 1.52 16.12
C PRO A 193 -14.87 0.93 15.04
N GLN A 194 -16.18 1.09 15.26
CA GLN A 194 -17.24 0.79 14.28
C GLN A 194 -17.26 -0.68 13.84
N TRP A 195 -17.01 -0.92 12.55
CA TRP A 195 -17.18 -2.23 11.94
C TRP A 195 -16.17 -3.28 12.40
N ALA A 196 -15.08 -2.89 13.01
CA ALA A 196 -14.11 -3.85 13.53
C ALA A 196 -14.78 -4.80 14.55
N GLY A 197 -15.50 -4.25 15.53
CA GLY A 197 -16.27 -5.05 16.48
C GLY A 197 -17.42 -5.80 15.83
N SER A 198 -18.21 -5.14 14.97
CA SER A 198 -19.37 -5.78 14.34
C SER A 198 -18.97 -6.85 13.31
N CYS A 199 -17.84 -6.69 12.61
CA CYS A 199 -17.33 -7.70 11.69
C CYS A 199 -16.93 -9.01 12.38
N TRP A 200 -16.70 -8.96 13.67
CA TRP A 200 -16.29 -10.13 14.44
C TRP A 200 -17.35 -11.24 14.49
N TYR A 201 -18.63 -10.92 14.22
CA TYR A 201 -19.76 -11.84 14.38
C TYR A 201 -19.58 -13.18 13.66
N TYR A 202 -19.05 -13.19 12.44
CA TYR A 202 -18.89 -14.43 11.68
C TYR A 202 -17.78 -15.32 12.25
N LEU A 203 -16.74 -14.74 12.87
CA LEU A 203 -15.72 -15.49 13.61
C LEU A 203 -16.31 -16.06 14.91
N ARG A 204 -17.27 -15.36 15.50
CA ARG A 204 -17.96 -15.80 16.70
C ARG A 204 -18.70 -17.13 16.49
N TYR A 205 -19.20 -17.38 15.30
CA TYR A 205 -19.81 -18.67 14.96
C TYR A 205 -18.82 -19.84 14.98
N ILE A 206 -17.53 -19.58 14.88
CA ILE A 206 -16.47 -20.58 14.96
C ILE A 206 -15.96 -20.74 16.39
N CYS A 207 -16.37 -19.87 17.30
CA CYS A 207 -15.92 -19.91 18.68
C CYS A 207 -16.40 -21.16 19.39
N LEU A 208 -15.45 -22.05 19.71
CA LEU A 208 -15.72 -23.36 20.28
C LEU A 208 -15.88 -23.34 21.80
N LEU A 209 -15.43 -22.29 22.47
CA LEU A 209 -15.51 -22.18 23.94
C LEU A 209 -16.88 -21.71 24.41
N TYR A 210 -17.54 -20.90 23.61
CA TYR A 210 -18.87 -20.39 23.87
C TYR A 210 -19.63 -20.21 22.56
N THR A 211 -20.51 -21.12 22.26
CA THR A 211 -21.49 -20.94 21.20
C THR A 211 -22.71 -20.26 21.78
N SER A 212 -23.07 -19.09 21.24
CA SER A 212 -24.43 -18.62 21.40
C SER A 212 -25.36 -19.73 20.89
N PRO A 213 -26.40 -20.12 21.63
CA PRO A 213 -27.32 -21.10 21.13
C PRO A 213 -27.83 -20.64 19.75
N SER A 214 -27.75 -21.52 18.78
CA SER A 214 -28.37 -21.24 17.49
C SER A 214 -29.88 -21.16 17.69
N PRO A 215 -30.64 -20.46 16.81
CA PRO A 215 -32.09 -20.49 16.88
C PRO A 215 -32.67 -21.89 16.73
N ARG A 216 -31.86 -22.89 16.42
CA ARG A 216 -32.25 -24.31 16.35
C ARG A 216 -32.01 -25.04 17.67
N ASP A 217 -31.28 -24.45 18.58
CA ASP A 217 -30.93 -25.04 19.90
C ASP A 217 -31.82 -24.47 21.02
N SER A 218 -32.79 -23.63 20.67
CA SER A 218 -33.82 -23.06 21.57
C SER A 218 -35.19 -23.70 21.37
#